data_b9e4b2ea7bced71362cd1d3d0a5b4a41
#
_entry.id   b9e4b2ea7bced71362cd1d3d0a5b4a41
#
_cell.length_a   1.000
_cell.length_b   1.000
_cell.length_c   1.000
_cell.angle_alpha   90.00
_cell.angle_beta   90.00
_cell.angle_gamma   90.00
#
_symmetry.space_group_name_H-M   'P 1'
#
loop_
_entity.id
_entity.type
_entity.pdbx_description
1 polymer ?
#
loop_
_entity_poly.entity_id
_entity_poly.type
_entity_poly.pdbx_seq_one_letter_code
_entity_poly.pdbx_strand_id
1 'polypeptide(L)'
;MIISVDFVGGGLAGNTGTVVMAASESAGVKPATHWNSAASRAGTLSSLVLADGTLSSASITWNSPLPSGATSATWSLYLTDAPGDVRMMNGYLDPTATTSPATIDVTGLAAPMSSGYDVYVYCRGDISMADTRTFRYTIGSTTHTVTETGPTVHTYVGHTLAPEQGTGDYVVFRNVTGTSFTLTAQPGTSTAEMPRAPVNGIQIVYPAGS
;
A
#
# COMPACT_ATOMS: atom_id res chain seq x y z
N MET A 1 -13.75 -2.16 -13.62
CA MET A 1 -13.31 -0.82 -13.14
C MET A 1 -12.17 -1.00 -12.16
N ILE A 2 -11.19 -0.13 -12.18
CA ILE A 2 -10.05 -0.19 -11.25
C ILE A 2 -9.84 1.20 -10.65
N ILE A 3 -9.69 1.27 -9.33
CA ILE A 3 -9.17 2.43 -8.60
C ILE A 3 -7.81 2.03 -8.04
N SER A 4 -6.78 2.81 -8.31
CA SER A 4 -5.43 2.57 -7.84
C SER A 4 -4.93 3.77 -7.03
N VAL A 5 -4.29 3.50 -5.89
CA VAL A 5 -3.70 4.54 -5.02
C VAL A 5 -2.26 4.17 -4.72
N ASP A 6 -1.36 5.11 -4.96
CA ASP A 6 0.06 5.05 -4.66
C ASP A 6 0.36 5.89 -3.41
N PHE A 7 0.95 5.27 -2.38
CA PHE A 7 1.44 5.99 -1.21
C PHE A 7 2.87 6.44 -1.46
N VAL A 8 3.02 7.64 -1.97
CA VAL A 8 4.29 8.23 -2.45
C VAL A 8 5.40 8.19 -1.41
N GLY A 9 5.07 8.07 -0.13
CA GLY A 9 6.06 7.99 0.94
C GLY A 9 6.80 9.31 1.12
N GLY A 10 8.10 9.24 1.20
CA GLY A 10 8.95 10.39 1.52
C GLY A 10 9.33 10.38 3.00
N GLY A 11 10.55 10.03 3.27
CA GLY A 11 11.13 9.93 4.59
C GLY A 11 11.80 11.21 5.04
N LEU A 12 12.93 11.04 5.68
CA LEU A 12 13.76 12.11 6.21
C LEU A 12 14.29 13.06 5.12
N ALA A 13 14.63 14.27 5.51
CA ALA A 13 15.31 15.24 4.64
C ALA A 13 16.52 14.59 3.96
N GLY A 14 16.49 14.54 2.62
CA GLY A 14 17.50 13.87 1.79
C GLY A 14 17.01 12.57 1.12
N ASN A 15 15.88 11.99 1.54
CA ASN A 15 15.24 10.91 0.80
C ASN A 15 14.38 11.50 -0.32
N THR A 16 14.99 11.73 -1.47
CA THR A 16 14.34 12.32 -2.66
C THR A 16 13.70 11.25 -3.56
N GLY A 17 13.60 10.00 -3.09
CA GLY A 17 13.37 8.84 -3.93
C GLY A 17 11.94 8.60 -4.41
N THR A 18 10.99 9.43 -4.01
CA THR A 18 9.59 9.15 -4.35
C THR A 18 9.06 10.19 -5.33
N VAL A 19 8.91 9.77 -6.56
CA VAL A 19 8.34 10.56 -7.65
C VAL A 19 6.88 10.16 -7.81
N VAL A 20 6.01 11.15 -7.96
CA VAL A 20 4.59 10.93 -8.26
C VAL A 20 4.44 10.27 -9.63
N MET A 21 3.60 9.26 -9.72
CA MET A 21 3.31 8.60 -10.98
C MET A 21 2.60 9.55 -11.96
N ALA A 22 3.03 9.56 -13.22
CA ALA A 22 2.30 10.25 -14.26
C ALA A 22 0.99 9.49 -14.60
N ALA A 23 -0.03 10.22 -15.04
CA ALA A 23 -1.35 9.63 -15.36
C ALA A 23 -1.28 8.51 -16.42
N SER A 24 -0.29 8.54 -17.30
CA SER A 24 -0.10 7.52 -18.35
C SER A 24 0.72 6.32 -17.91
N GLU A 25 1.33 6.34 -16.74
CA GLU A 25 2.12 5.21 -16.25
C GLU A 25 1.22 4.06 -15.84
N SER A 26 1.57 2.86 -16.30
CA SER A 26 0.85 1.63 -15.95
C SER A 26 1.63 0.87 -14.89
N ALA A 27 0.96 0.49 -13.81
CA ALA A 27 1.52 -0.29 -12.71
C ALA A 27 0.50 -1.24 -12.11
N GLY A 28 1.00 -2.13 -11.25
CA GLY A 28 0.21 -3.05 -10.45
C GLY A 28 -0.03 -4.40 -11.09
N VAL A 29 -0.35 -5.39 -10.23
CA VAL A 29 -0.72 -6.76 -10.61
C VAL A 29 -1.89 -6.78 -11.60
N LYS A 30 -2.79 -5.84 -11.47
CA LYS A 30 -3.82 -5.50 -12.45
C LYS A 30 -3.38 -4.23 -13.16
N PRO A 31 -2.67 -4.33 -14.31
CA PRO A 31 -2.08 -3.16 -14.94
C PRO A 31 -3.12 -2.05 -15.14
N ALA A 32 -2.88 -0.90 -14.51
CA ALA A 32 -3.78 0.24 -14.53
C ALA A 32 -3.00 1.54 -14.62
N THR A 33 -3.58 2.51 -15.31
CA THR A 33 -3.12 3.90 -15.41
C THR A 33 -3.86 4.80 -14.41
N HIS A 34 -3.57 6.09 -14.37
CA HIS A 34 -4.24 7.08 -13.52
C HIS A 34 -4.22 6.74 -12.03
N TRP A 35 -3.04 6.39 -11.52
CA TRP A 35 -2.85 6.16 -10.09
C TRP A 35 -3.06 7.46 -9.30
N ASN A 36 -3.84 7.37 -8.22
CA ASN A 36 -4.09 8.48 -7.31
C ASN A 36 -2.94 8.54 -6.31
N SER A 37 -2.15 9.61 -6.30
CA SER A 37 -0.97 9.73 -5.45
C SER A 37 -1.32 10.30 -4.08
N ALA A 38 -1.14 9.50 -3.04
CA ALA A 38 -1.35 9.85 -1.64
C ALA A 38 -0.01 10.26 -1.00
N ALA A 39 0.23 11.56 -0.89
CA ALA A 39 1.43 12.11 -0.29
C ALA A 39 1.27 12.25 1.23
N SER A 40 2.41 12.23 1.95
CA SER A 40 2.48 12.38 3.41
C SER A 40 1.93 11.16 4.18
N ARG A 41 2.17 11.18 5.51
CA ARG A 41 1.75 10.09 6.42
C ARG A 41 0.25 10.05 6.69
N ALA A 42 -0.45 11.13 6.44
CA ALA A 42 -1.89 11.23 6.66
C ALA A 42 -2.50 12.24 5.68
N GLY A 43 -3.70 12.00 5.24
CA GLY A 43 -4.41 12.87 4.32
C GLY A 43 -5.74 12.30 3.85
N THR A 44 -6.37 13.03 2.93
CA THR A 44 -7.60 12.63 2.26
C THR A 44 -7.54 13.01 0.78
N LEU A 45 -7.94 12.11 -0.08
CA LEU A 45 -8.23 12.36 -1.49
C LEU A 45 -9.70 12.08 -1.76
N SER A 46 -10.37 13.03 -2.37
CA SER A 46 -11.78 12.90 -2.79
C SER A 46 -11.86 12.72 -4.30
N SER A 47 -12.96 12.11 -4.75
CA SER A 47 -13.20 11.89 -6.19
C SER A 47 -12.05 11.17 -6.89
N LEU A 48 -11.72 9.97 -6.38
CA LEU A 48 -10.62 9.17 -6.93
C LEU A 48 -10.83 8.90 -8.43
N VAL A 49 -9.74 9.01 -9.18
CA VAL A 49 -9.72 8.75 -10.61
C VAL A 49 -9.70 7.25 -10.87
N LEU A 50 -10.53 6.77 -11.78
CA LEU A 50 -10.51 5.39 -12.28
C LEU A 50 -9.37 5.21 -13.30
N ALA A 51 -9.01 3.95 -13.57
CA ALA A 51 -7.98 3.61 -14.57
C ALA A 51 -8.27 4.13 -15.99
N ASP A 52 -9.51 4.43 -16.33
CA ASP A 52 -9.90 5.04 -17.61
C ASP A 52 -9.84 6.57 -17.60
N GLY A 53 -9.41 7.19 -16.51
CA GLY A 53 -9.31 8.64 -16.35
C GLY A 53 -10.59 9.33 -15.89
N THR A 54 -11.68 8.61 -15.67
CA THR A 54 -12.92 9.20 -15.17
C THR A 54 -12.91 9.40 -13.66
N LEU A 55 -13.61 10.41 -13.15
CA LEU A 55 -13.77 10.65 -11.73
C LEU A 55 -14.84 9.72 -11.14
N SER A 56 -14.56 9.17 -9.98
CA SER A 56 -15.53 8.41 -9.17
C SER A 56 -16.07 9.23 -8.00
N SER A 57 -17.08 8.69 -7.31
CA SER A 57 -17.53 9.21 -6.01
C SER A 57 -16.67 8.71 -4.84
N ALA A 58 -15.71 7.84 -5.09
CA ALA A 58 -14.87 7.26 -4.06
C ALA A 58 -13.90 8.28 -3.46
N SER A 59 -13.66 8.13 -2.18
CA SER A 59 -12.69 8.92 -1.42
C SER A 59 -11.84 7.98 -0.58
N ILE A 60 -10.59 8.40 -0.31
CA ILE A 60 -9.69 7.69 0.57
C ILE A 60 -9.16 8.64 1.64
N THR A 61 -9.14 8.18 2.89
CA THR A 61 -8.47 8.86 4.01
C THR A 61 -7.48 7.89 4.62
N TRP A 62 -6.26 8.34 4.86
CA TRP A 62 -5.23 7.50 5.45
C TRP A 62 -4.55 8.19 6.61
N ASN A 63 -4.04 7.38 7.54
CA ASN A 63 -3.21 7.83 8.65
C ASN A 63 -2.20 6.74 9.03
N SER A 64 -0.92 7.06 8.90
CA SER A 64 0.18 6.29 9.47
C SER A 64 0.65 7.02 10.73
N PRO A 65 0.34 6.51 11.94
CA PRO A 65 0.66 7.20 13.18
C PRO A 65 2.17 7.37 13.35
N LEU A 66 2.57 8.53 13.88
CA LEU A 66 3.95 8.83 14.20
C LEU A 66 4.19 8.50 15.68
N PRO A 67 4.93 7.43 16.00
CA PRO A 67 5.27 7.12 17.39
C PRO A 67 6.07 8.24 18.05
N SER A 68 5.98 8.34 19.38
CA SER A 68 6.78 9.32 20.14
C SER A 68 8.28 9.11 19.88
N GLY A 69 8.95 10.19 19.50
CA GLY A 69 10.38 10.17 19.18
C GLY A 69 10.72 9.75 17.74
N ALA A 70 9.75 9.28 16.95
CA ALA A 70 9.97 8.99 15.54
C ALA A 70 9.93 10.29 14.71
N THR A 71 10.69 10.32 13.62
CA THR A 71 10.81 11.49 12.73
C THR A 71 9.98 11.35 11.46
N SER A 72 9.54 10.13 11.12
CA SER A 72 8.71 9.84 9.96
C SER A 72 7.81 8.63 10.21
N ALA A 73 6.68 8.58 9.54
CA ALA A 73 5.78 7.43 9.42
C ALA A 73 5.49 7.12 7.94
N THR A 74 6.40 7.53 7.07
CA THR A 74 6.52 7.18 5.65
C THR A 74 7.98 6.92 5.33
N TRP A 75 8.24 6.06 4.34
CA TRP A 75 9.61 5.72 3.95
C TRP A 75 9.71 5.41 2.45
N SER A 76 10.88 4.97 1.99
CA SER A 76 11.08 4.49 0.63
C SER A 76 12.00 3.28 0.57
N LEU A 77 11.92 2.53 -0.52
CA LEU A 77 12.79 1.39 -0.82
C LEU A 77 14.14 1.78 -1.44
N TYR A 78 14.39 3.08 -1.65
CA TYR A 78 15.59 3.59 -2.32
C TYR A 78 15.83 2.96 -3.71
N LEU A 79 14.75 2.61 -4.41
CA LEU A 79 14.84 2.12 -5.77
C LEU A 79 15.34 3.23 -6.70
N THR A 80 16.15 2.87 -7.69
CA THR A 80 16.44 3.79 -8.79
C THR A 80 15.14 4.09 -9.52
N ASP A 81 14.76 5.38 -9.62
CA ASP A 81 13.48 5.78 -10.19
C ASP A 81 13.32 5.26 -11.63
N ALA A 82 12.20 4.61 -11.87
CA ALA A 82 11.76 4.17 -13.18
C ALA A 82 10.23 4.15 -13.23
N PRO A 83 9.60 4.47 -14.36
CA PRO A 83 8.15 4.49 -14.50
C PRO A 83 7.48 3.16 -14.17
N GLY A 84 6.22 3.23 -13.76
CA GLY A 84 5.38 2.07 -13.49
C GLY A 84 5.63 1.45 -12.13
N ASP A 85 5.73 0.12 -12.07
CA ASP A 85 5.81 -0.64 -10.82
C ASP A 85 6.97 -0.21 -9.91
N VAL A 86 8.10 0.15 -10.47
CA VAL A 86 9.26 0.61 -9.69
C VAL A 86 8.91 1.86 -8.90
N ARG A 87 8.27 2.83 -9.56
CA ARG A 87 7.87 4.10 -8.94
C ARG A 87 6.77 3.88 -7.90
N MET A 88 5.75 3.08 -8.23
CA MET A 88 4.66 2.74 -7.33
C MET A 88 5.16 2.01 -6.08
N MET A 89 6.12 1.10 -6.20
CA MET A 89 6.66 0.36 -5.07
C MET A 89 7.68 1.13 -4.24
N ASN A 90 8.21 2.26 -4.73
CA ASN A 90 9.32 2.93 -4.06
C ASN A 90 8.91 3.59 -2.74
N GLY A 91 7.78 4.29 -2.70
CA GLY A 91 7.25 4.91 -1.49
C GLY A 91 6.35 4.00 -0.67
N TYR A 92 6.17 4.29 0.63
CA TYR A 92 5.19 3.58 1.45
C TYR A 92 4.82 4.32 2.73
N LEU A 93 3.60 4.03 3.25
CA LEU A 93 3.24 4.31 4.65
C LEU A 93 4.02 3.36 5.54
N ASP A 94 4.55 3.86 6.65
CA ASP A 94 5.49 3.15 7.49
C ASP A 94 5.10 3.19 8.98
N PRO A 95 4.02 2.54 9.39
CA PRO A 95 3.71 2.39 10.81
C PRO A 95 4.78 1.52 11.47
N THR A 96 5.32 1.98 12.61
CA THR A 96 6.45 1.35 13.29
C THR A 96 6.14 0.88 14.70
N ALA A 97 4.90 1.04 15.17
CA ALA A 97 4.49 0.61 16.51
C ALA A 97 3.42 -0.47 16.45
N THR A 98 3.64 -1.56 17.16
CA THR A 98 2.69 -2.69 17.25
C THR A 98 1.34 -2.30 17.85
N THR A 99 1.26 -1.18 18.56
CA THR A 99 0.04 -0.64 19.18
C THR A 99 -0.64 0.46 18.36
N SER A 100 -0.03 0.89 17.26
CA SER A 100 -0.50 2.02 16.45
C SER A 100 -0.44 1.67 14.96
N PRO A 101 -1.41 0.90 14.45
CA PRO A 101 -1.47 0.53 13.05
C PRO A 101 -1.73 1.74 12.15
N ALA A 102 -1.31 1.65 10.90
CA ALA A 102 -1.85 2.56 9.89
C ALA A 102 -3.28 2.14 9.52
N THR A 103 -4.12 3.14 9.23
CA THR A 103 -5.48 2.95 8.76
C THR A 103 -5.67 3.62 7.41
N ILE A 104 -6.41 2.96 6.54
CA ILE A 104 -6.77 3.44 5.21
C ILE A 104 -8.26 3.20 5.04
N ASP A 105 -9.03 4.26 5.07
CA ASP A 105 -10.49 4.25 4.94
C ASP A 105 -10.88 4.62 3.51
N VAL A 106 -11.54 3.72 2.81
CA VAL A 106 -12.12 3.96 1.50
C VAL A 106 -13.64 4.05 1.64
N THR A 107 -14.23 5.07 1.06
CA THR A 107 -15.68 5.34 1.11
C THR A 107 -16.21 5.73 -0.27
N GLY A 108 -17.54 5.71 -0.44
CA GLY A 108 -18.19 6.20 -1.65
C GLY A 108 -18.02 5.31 -2.89
N LEU A 109 -17.68 4.01 -2.71
CA LEU A 109 -17.68 3.04 -3.79
C LEU A 109 -19.09 2.83 -4.30
N ALA A 110 -19.36 3.31 -5.52
CA ALA A 110 -20.68 3.25 -6.14
C ALA A 110 -20.99 1.88 -6.76
N ALA A 111 -22.24 1.59 -7.01
CA ALA A 111 -22.62 0.48 -7.86
C ALA A 111 -22.01 0.64 -9.28
N PRO A 112 -21.53 -0.44 -9.95
CA PRO A 112 -21.63 -1.82 -9.52
C PRO A 112 -20.51 -2.28 -8.56
N MET A 113 -19.45 -1.47 -8.29
CA MET A 113 -18.32 -1.90 -7.44
C MET A 113 -18.76 -2.44 -6.07
N SER A 114 -19.72 -1.79 -5.42
CA SER A 114 -20.19 -2.20 -4.08
C SER A 114 -20.77 -3.62 -4.00
N SER A 115 -21.03 -4.27 -5.14
CA SER A 115 -21.56 -5.65 -5.18
C SER A 115 -20.49 -6.74 -5.01
N GLY A 116 -19.21 -6.40 -5.13
CA GLY A 116 -18.09 -7.30 -4.90
C GLY A 116 -16.86 -6.90 -5.70
N TYR A 117 -15.76 -6.62 -5.01
CA TYR A 117 -14.48 -6.21 -5.57
C TYR A 117 -13.32 -6.90 -4.84
N ASP A 118 -12.19 -6.96 -5.49
CA ASP A 118 -10.94 -7.41 -4.86
C ASP A 118 -10.10 -6.20 -4.45
N VAL A 119 -9.43 -6.29 -3.29
CA VAL A 119 -8.48 -5.28 -2.84
C VAL A 119 -7.08 -5.89 -2.80
N TYR A 120 -6.21 -5.38 -3.66
CA TYR A 120 -4.78 -5.69 -3.68
C TYR A 120 -4.06 -4.68 -2.79
N VAL A 121 -3.20 -5.16 -1.88
CA VAL A 121 -2.39 -4.32 -1.00
C VAL A 121 -0.93 -4.63 -1.25
N TYR A 122 -0.17 -3.66 -1.74
CA TYR A 122 1.27 -3.77 -1.99
C TYR A 122 2.03 -3.46 -0.70
N CYS A 123 2.99 -4.31 -0.33
CA CYS A 123 3.50 -4.37 1.02
C CYS A 123 4.97 -4.78 1.10
N ARG A 124 5.84 -3.95 0.57
CA ARG A 124 7.29 -4.14 0.65
C ARG A 124 7.95 -2.99 1.40
N GLY A 125 8.75 -3.32 2.41
CA GLY A 125 9.49 -2.35 3.21
C GLY A 125 11.00 -2.45 3.05
N ASP A 126 11.72 -1.42 3.48
CA ASP A 126 13.18 -1.44 3.54
C ASP A 126 13.66 -2.12 4.84
N ILE A 127 14.57 -3.08 4.69
CA ILE A 127 15.24 -3.80 5.78
C ILE A 127 16.74 -3.69 5.54
N SER A 128 17.43 -2.94 6.41
CA SER A 128 18.83 -2.59 6.20
C SER A 128 19.82 -3.68 6.61
N MET A 129 19.38 -4.68 7.39
CA MET A 129 20.23 -5.77 7.90
C MET A 129 19.51 -7.12 7.82
N ALA A 130 20.18 -8.19 8.22
CA ALA A 130 19.55 -9.50 8.34
C ALA A 130 18.52 -9.48 9.49
N ASP A 131 17.25 -9.34 9.13
CA ASP A 131 16.08 -9.30 9.99
C ASP A 131 14.96 -10.13 9.38
N THR A 132 14.05 -10.59 10.20
CA THR A 132 12.77 -11.17 9.77
C THR A 132 11.66 -10.44 10.48
N ARG A 133 10.75 -9.86 9.70
CA ARG A 133 9.60 -9.12 10.17
C ARG A 133 8.31 -9.82 9.80
N THR A 134 7.34 -9.72 10.69
CA THR A 134 5.96 -10.08 10.38
C THR A 134 5.07 -8.86 10.49
N PHE A 135 4.09 -8.78 9.64
CA PHE A 135 3.07 -7.72 9.68
C PHE A 135 1.73 -8.25 9.16
N ARG A 136 0.65 -7.56 9.50
CA ARG A 136 -0.70 -8.00 9.18
C ARG A 136 -1.49 -6.91 8.50
N TYR A 137 -2.28 -7.32 7.52
CA TYR A 137 -3.28 -6.49 6.84
C TYR A 137 -4.65 -7.07 7.12
N THR A 138 -5.61 -6.21 7.51
CA THR A 138 -6.96 -6.65 7.88
C THR A 138 -8.00 -5.79 7.19
N ILE A 139 -8.99 -6.42 6.54
CA ILE A 139 -10.25 -5.80 6.08
C ILE A 139 -11.40 -6.63 6.65
N GLY A 140 -12.29 -6.00 7.42
CA GLY A 140 -13.39 -6.70 8.08
C GLY A 140 -12.88 -7.79 9.02
N SER A 141 -13.26 -9.04 8.78
CA SER A 141 -12.81 -10.21 9.55
C SER A 141 -11.63 -10.95 8.91
N THR A 142 -11.22 -10.58 7.70
CA THR A 142 -10.13 -11.24 6.96
C THR A 142 -8.79 -10.60 7.30
N THR A 143 -7.81 -11.43 7.65
CA THR A 143 -6.45 -10.98 7.96
C THR A 143 -5.43 -11.80 7.17
N HIS A 144 -4.50 -11.11 6.52
CA HIS A 144 -3.31 -11.69 5.90
C HIS A 144 -2.08 -11.36 6.74
N THR A 145 -1.25 -12.35 7.00
CA THR A 145 0.06 -12.18 7.67
C THR A 145 1.15 -12.36 6.64
N VAL A 146 2.02 -11.36 6.54
CA VAL A 146 3.17 -11.38 5.63
C VAL A 146 4.45 -11.48 6.45
N THR A 147 5.40 -12.25 5.92
CA THR A 147 6.77 -12.33 6.44
C THR A 147 7.72 -11.74 5.42
N GLU A 148 8.54 -10.82 5.85
CA GLU A 148 9.59 -10.21 5.03
C GLU A 148 10.94 -10.48 5.68
N THR A 149 11.95 -10.84 4.86
CA THR A 149 13.30 -11.13 5.33
C THR A 149 14.30 -10.25 4.59
N GLY A 150 15.15 -9.58 5.32
CA GLY A 150 16.19 -8.69 4.80
C GLY A 150 17.56 -9.37 4.67
N PRO A 151 18.56 -8.64 4.19
CA PRO A 151 18.42 -7.24 3.78
C PRO A 151 17.62 -7.07 2.47
N THR A 152 16.93 -5.94 2.35
CA THR A 152 16.18 -5.61 1.14
C THR A 152 17.13 -5.40 -0.03
N VAL A 153 16.85 -6.03 -1.15
CA VAL A 153 17.52 -5.74 -2.42
C VAL A 153 16.85 -4.51 -3.03
N HIS A 154 17.62 -3.43 -3.23
CA HIS A 154 17.15 -2.18 -3.82
C HIS A 154 16.96 -2.27 -5.33
N THR A 155 16.39 -3.39 -5.78
CA THR A 155 16.00 -3.66 -7.16
C THR A 155 14.61 -4.25 -7.15
N TYR A 156 13.73 -3.68 -7.95
CA TYR A 156 12.40 -4.24 -8.13
C TYR A 156 12.42 -5.29 -9.25
N VAL A 157 11.89 -6.47 -8.97
CA VAL A 157 11.93 -7.63 -9.88
C VAL A 157 10.54 -8.18 -10.25
N GLY A 158 9.46 -7.46 -9.89
CA GLY A 158 8.09 -7.86 -10.15
C GLY A 158 7.31 -8.22 -8.89
N HIS A 159 6.02 -8.44 -9.05
CA HIS A 159 5.09 -8.71 -7.95
C HIS A 159 5.04 -10.19 -7.58
N THR A 160 5.09 -10.47 -6.29
CA THR A 160 4.95 -11.81 -5.73
C THR A 160 3.80 -11.83 -4.73
N LEU A 161 2.79 -12.67 -4.97
CA LEU A 161 1.68 -12.85 -4.04
C LEU A 161 2.18 -13.51 -2.75
N ALA A 162 1.95 -12.85 -1.62
CA ALA A 162 2.08 -13.51 -0.33
C ALA A 162 0.86 -14.42 -0.12
N PRO A 163 1.05 -15.71 0.17
CA PRO A 163 -0.05 -16.55 0.64
C PRO A 163 -0.59 -16.01 1.97
N GLU A 164 -1.72 -16.53 2.47
CA GLU A 164 -2.38 -16.02 3.69
C GLU A 164 -1.43 -15.87 4.89
N GLN A 165 -0.40 -16.71 4.95
CA GLN A 165 0.72 -16.58 5.88
C GLN A 165 2.01 -16.92 5.12
N GLY A 166 2.79 -15.90 4.73
CA GLY A 166 3.99 -16.18 3.94
C GLY A 166 4.72 -14.94 3.42
N THR A 167 5.65 -15.19 2.52
CA THR A 167 6.53 -14.19 1.93
C THR A 167 5.98 -13.71 0.59
N GLY A 168 5.98 -12.42 0.36
CA GLY A 168 5.56 -11.76 -0.88
C GLY A 168 5.53 -10.26 -0.71
N ASP A 169 5.21 -9.54 -1.76
CA ASP A 169 5.16 -8.08 -1.79
C ASP A 169 3.75 -7.51 -2.05
N TYR A 170 2.74 -8.38 -2.11
CA TYR A 170 1.33 -7.99 -2.08
C TYR A 170 0.44 -9.09 -1.51
N VAL A 171 -0.72 -8.69 -0.99
CA VAL A 171 -1.82 -9.57 -0.57
C VAL A 171 -3.11 -9.19 -1.28
N VAL A 172 -4.10 -10.10 -1.31
CA VAL A 172 -5.39 -9.86 -1.97
C VAL A 172 -6.54 -10.23 -1.07
N PHE A 173 -7.39 -9.27 -0.77
CA PHE A 173 -8.70 -9.50 -0.16
C PHE A 173 -9.71 -9.72 -1.27
N ARG A 174 -10.31 -10.90 -1.31
CA ARG A 174 -11.23 -11.32 -2.37
C ARG A 174 -12.68 -11.01 -2.02
N ASN A 175 -13.43 -10.56 -3.03
CA ASN A 175 -14.89 -10.38 -2.94
C ASN A 175 -15.33 -9.53 -1.73
N VAL A 176 -14.62 -8.44 -1.48
CA VAL A 176 -15.04 -7.43 -0.49
C VAL A 176 -16.32 -6.76 -1.01
N THR A 177 -17.30 -6.55 -0.15
CA THR A 177 -18.60 -5.97 -0.53
C THR A 177 -18.89 -4.70 0.25
N GLY A 178 -19.82 -3.89 -0.25
CA GLY A 178 -20.25 -2.64 0.37
C GLY A 178 -19.65 -1.40 -0.25
N THR A 179 -20.10 -0.24 0.19
CA THR A 179 -19.69 1.06 -0.34
C THR A 179 -18.43 1.63 0.32
N SER A 180 -17.87 0.90 1.29
CA SER A 180 -16.70 1.33 2.07
C SER A 180 -15.98 0.15 2.70
N PHE A 181 -14.70 0.34 3.01
CA PHE A 181 -13.93 -0.55 3.88
C PHE A 181 -12.83 0.22 4.59
N THR A 182 -12.35 -0.34 5.70
CA THR A 182 -11.13 0.08 6.38
C THR A 182 -10.09 -1.02 6.22
N LEU A 183 -8.93 -0.66 5.68
CA LEU A 183 -7.72 -1.48 5.71
C LEU A 183 -6.86 -1.06 6.91
N THR A 184 -6.50 -2.02 7.75
CA THR A 184 -5.57 -1.82 8.86
C THR A 184 -4.25 -2.50 8.54
N ALA A 185 -3.13 -1.77 8.61
CA ALA A 185 -1.78 -2.27 8.46
C ALA A 185 -1.08 -2.27 9.83
N GLN A 186 -0.91 -3.46 10.41
CA GLN A 186 -0.45 -3.66 11.79
C GLN A 186 0.96 -4.25 11.82
N PRO A 187 1.97 -3.53 12.34
CA PRO A 187 3.28 -4.11 12.64
C PRO A 187 3.17 -5.32 13.59
N GLY A 188 3.92 -6.36 13.30
CA GLY A 188 4.01 -7.57 14.11
C GLY A 188 5.35 -7.66 14.86
N THR A 189 6.08 -8.74 14.63
CA THR A 189 7.40 -8.99 15.26
C THR A 189 8.53 -8.58 14.33
N SER A 190 9.69 -8.27 14.92
CA SER A 190 10.96 -8.09 14.23
C SER A 190 12.06 -8.74 15.07
N THR A 191 13.06 -9.34 14.44
CA THR A 191 14.16 -10.04 15.12
C THR A 191 15.34 -9.14 15.45
N ALA A 192 15.56 -8.08 14.67
CA ALA A 192 16.74 -7.21 14.81
C ALA A 192 16.43 -5.73 14.70
N GLU A 193 15.42 -5.35 13.90
CA GLU A 193 15.06 -3.96 13.66
C GLU A 193 13.69 -3.60 14.27
N MET A 194 13.24 -2.39 14.01
CA MET A 194 11.91 -1.93 14.42
C MET A 194 10.82 -2.66 13.61
N PRO A 195 9.74 -3.15 14.25
CA PRO A 195 8.62 -3.74 13.54
C PRO A 195 7.95 -2.70 12.62
N ARG A 196 7.51 -3.13 11.44
CA ARG A 196 6.89 -2.28 10.41
C ARG A 196 5.72 -3.00 9.75
N ALA A 197 4.85 -2.26 9.08
CA ALA A 197 3.81 -2.79 8.20
C ALA A 197 3.67 -1.88 6.98
N PRO A 198 4.57 -1.99 5.99
CA PRO A 198 4.62 -1.10 4.85
C PRO A 198 3.35 -1.20 3.99
N VAL A 199 2.85 -0.07 3.47
CA VAL A 199 1.83 -0.04 2.43
C VAL A 199 2.32 0.87 1.31
N ASN A 200 2.71 0.27 0.18
CA ASN A 200 3.18 1.00 -1.00
C ASN A 200 2.01 1.52 -1.84
N GLY A 201 0.97 0.72 -1.97
CA GLY A 201 -0.22 1.10 -2.72
C GLY A 201 -1.37 0.13 -2.51
N ILE A 202 -2.54 0.50 -3.04
CA ILE A 202 -3.69 -0.39 -3.12
C ILE A 202 -4.33 -0.32 -4.50
N GLN A 203 -4.93 -1.43 -4.93
CA GLN A 203 -5.85 -1.45 -6.08
C GLN A 203 -7.19 -2.04 -5.65
N ILE A 204 -8.27 -1.41 -6.07
CA ILE A 204 -9.65 -1.87 -5.89
C ILE A 204 -10.14 -2.28 -7.27
N VAL A 205 -10.41 -3.56 -7.48
CA VAL A 205 -10.66 -4.14 -8.79
C VAL A 205 -12.06 -4.75 -8.85
N TYR A 206 -12.89 -4.26 -9.76
CA TYR A 206 -14.23 -4.78 -10.03
C TYR A 206 -14.33 -5.25 -11.48
N PRO A 207 -15.01 -6.38 -11.75
CA PRO A 207 -15.56 -7.31 -10.77
C PRO A 207 -14.49 -8.08 -10.00
N ALA A 208 -14.88 -8.67 -8.87
CA ALA A 208 -14.02 -9.56 -8.10
C ALA A 208 -13.57 -10.76 -8.96
N GLY A 209 -12.30 -11.19 -8.79
CA GLY A 209 -11.75 -12.32 -9.55
C GLY A 209 -11.30 -11.98 -10.99
N SER A 210 -11.29 -10.70 -11.37
CA SER A 210 -10.84 -10.21 -12.70
C SER A 210 -9.31 -10.24 -12.82
#